data_fd7397b3a9f0d2d9aaad79747fd5d003
#
_entry.id   fd7397b3a9f0d2d9aaad79747fd5d003
#
_cell.length_a   1.000
_cell.length_b   1.000
_cell.length_c   1.000
_cell.angle_alpha   90.00
_cell.angle_beta   90.00
_cell.angle_gamma   90.00
#
_symmetry.space_group_name_H-M   'P 1'
#
loop_
_entity.id
_entity.type
_entity.pdbx_description
1 polymer ?
#
loop_
_entity_poly.entity_id
_entity_poly.type
_entity_poly.pdbx_seq_one_letter_code
_entity_poly.pdbx_strand_id
1 'polypeptide(L)'
;KNIALIILDVMMPKINGWDVCREVRETSNVPIIMLTAKSDESDELTGFELGVDEYISKPFSPKILVARVNALLRRSGLTAGNDEKFVEAGGIKLDKTAHLVTVDGRPIELSIKEFELLDYFMENQGIALSREKILNNVWNYDYFGDARTIDTHVKKLRAKIGEKGEYIKTIWGVGYKFIVE
;
A
#
# COMPACT_ATOMS: atom_id res chain seq x y z
N LYS A 1 10.72 -9.61 -19.61
CA LYS A 1 9.51 -10.34 -19.14
C LYS A 1 8.84 -9.44 -18.12
N ASN A 2 7.57 -9.12 -18.30
CA ASN A 2 6.81 -8.34 -17.33
C ASN A 2 6.45 -9.26 -16.16
N ILE A 3 6.94 -8.92 -14.96
CA ILE A 3 6.59 -9.59 -13.71
C ILE A 3 5.34 -8.89 -13.19
N ALA A 4 4.26 -9.65 -12.97
CA ALA A 4 3.00 -9.11 -12.50
C ALA A 4 2.87 -9.11 -10.96
N LEU A 5 3.60 -10.00 -10.27
CA LEU A 5 3.62 -10.14 -8.82
C LEU A 5 4.85 -10.93 -8.41
N ILE A 6 5.40 -10.64 -7.22
CA ILE A 6 6.52 -11.37 -6.64
C ILE A 6 6.06 -12.02 -5.32
N ILE A 7 6.41 -13.28 -5.12
CA ILE A 7 6.25 -13.98 -3.84
C ILE A 7 7.65 -14.21 -3.29
N LEU A 8 7.94 -13.66 -2.12
CA LEU A 8 9.24 -13.76 -1.46
C LEU A 8 9.12 -14.52 -0.15
N ASP A 9 10.03 -15.45 0.08
CA ASP A 9 10.25 -16.05 1.39
C ASP A 9 11.24 -15.17 2.18
N VAL A 10 10.93 -14.83 3.42
CA VAL A 10 11.87 -14.13 4.31
C VAL A 10 13.13 -14.95 4.50
N MET A 11 12.97 -16.24 4.76
CA MET A 11 14.07 -17.16 5.07
C MET A 11 14.60 -17.87 3.82
N MET A 12 15.29 -17.12 2.95
CA MET A 12 15.98 -17.73 1.79
C MET A 12 17.47 -17.96 2.07
N PRO A 13 18.06 -19.07 1.55
CA PRO A 13 19.49 -19.28 1.65
C PRO A 13 20.26 -18.24 0.83
N LYS A 14 21.33 -17.65 1.40
CA LYS A 14 22.25 -16.68 0.82
C LYS A 14 21.78 -15.23 0.82
N ILE A 15 20.51 -14.93 0.58
CA ILE A 15 19.96 -13.56 0.56
C ILE A 15 18.65 -13.58 1.34
N ASN A 16 18.49 -12.63 2.25
CA ASN A 16 17.25 -12.46 3.00
C ASN A 16 16.15 -11.86 2.08
N GLY A 17 14.91 -12.32 2.23
CA GLY A 17 13.78 -11.79 1.46
C GLY A 17 13.55 -10.29 1.64
N TRP A 18 13.89 -9.75 2.80
CA TRP A 18 13.84 -8.29 3.07
C TRP A 18 14.80 -7.49 2.20
N ASP A 19 16.02 -7.99 2.00
CA ASP A 19 17.03 -7.33 1.18
C ASP A 19 16.60 -7.33 -0.28
N VAL A 20 16.03 -8.45 -0.77
CA VAL A 20 15.44 -8.53 -2.12
C VAL A 20 14.28 -7.55 -2.27
N CYS A 21 13.40 -7.47 -1.27
CA CYS A 21 12.28 -6.51 -1.29
C CYS A 21 12.77 -5.07 -1.39
N ARG A 22 13.78 -4.69 -0.60
CA ARG A 22 14.38 -3.36 -0.62
C ARG A 22 14.95 -3.02 -2.01
N GLU A 23 15.74 -3.93 -2.57
CA GLU A 23 16.34 -3.76 -3.90
C GLU A 23 15.27 -3.63 -5.00
N VAL A 24 14.22 -4.45 -4.96
CA VAL A 24 13.08 -4.34 -5.88
C VAL A 24 12.39 -2.99 -5.75
N ARG A 25 12.18 -2.50 -4.54
CA ARG A 25 11.49 -1.23 -4.30
C ARG A 25 12.27 0.01 -4.72
N GLU A 26 13.59 -0.09 -4.94
CA GLU A 26 14.37 0.99 -5.54
C GLU A 26 13.99 1.27 -7.00
N THR A 27 13.50 0.27 -7.72
CA THR A 27 13.27 0.35 -9.17
C THR A 27 11.87 -0.05 -9.62
N SER A 28 11.04 -0.63 -8.72
CA SER A 28 9.75 -1.20 -9.12
C SER A 28 8.71 -1.14 -8.01
N ASN A 29 7.45 -0.86 -8.40
CA ASN A 29 6.28 -0.96 -7.54
C ASN A 29 5.49 -2.27 -7.76
N VAL A 30 6.13 -3.29 -8.35
CA VAL A 30 5.50 -4.60 -8.55
C VAL A 30 4.95 -5.16 -7.22
N PRO A 31 3.72 -5.72 -7.20
CA PRO A 31 3.14 -6.30 -5.99
C PRO A 31 4.04 -7.38 -5.38
N ILE A 32 4.24 -7.32 -4.06
CA ILE A 32 5.05 -8.29 -3.32
C ILE A 32 4.22 -8.93 -2.21
N ILE A 33 4.14 -10.25 -2.22
CA ILE A 33 3.67 -11.07 -1.10
C ILE A 33 4.88 -11.62 -0.37
N MET A 34 4.98 -11.37 0.93
CA MET A 34 6.03 -11.93 1.78
C MET A 34 5.53 -13.17 2.51
N LEU A 35 6.31 -14.25 2.46
CA LEU A 35 6.07 -15.46 3.25
C LEU A 35 6.96 -15.42 4.49
N THR A 36 6.37 -15.44 5.68
CA THR A 36 7.09 -15.30 6.96
C THR A 36 6.79 -16.46 7.92
N ALA A 37 7.70 -16.75 8.85
CA ALA A 37 7.41 -17.63 9.97
C ALA A 37 6.60 -16.85 11.02
N LYS A 38 5.63 -17.49 11.66
CA LYS A 38 4.61 -16.91 12.56
C LYS A 38 5.14 -16.22 13.84
N SER A 39 6.44 -16.08 14.04
CA SER A 39 7.04 -15.76 15.34
C SER A 39 7.66 -14.35 15.45
N ASP A 40 7.73 -13.55 14.38
CA ASP A 40 8.47 -12.30 14.44
C ASP A 40 7.61 -11.08 14.12
N GLU A 41 7.03 -10.47 15.17
CA GLU A 41 6.42 -9.13 15.07
C GLU A 41 7.40 -8.09 14.48
N SER A 42 8.71 -8.29 14.72
CA SER A 42 9.77 -7.44 14.16
C SER A 42 9.89 -7.55 12.65
N ASP A 43 9.62 -8.73 12.08
CA ASP A 43 9.65 -8.96 10.63
C ASP A 43 8.45 -8.27 9.94
N GLU A 44 7.28 -8.29 10.56
CA GLU A 44 6.09 -7.61 10.03
C GLU A 44 6.29 -6.08 9.99
N LEU A 45 6.90 -5.51 11.03
CA LEU A 45 7.23 -4.08 11.09
C LEU A 45 8.24 -3.68 9.99
N THR A 46 9.31 -4.48 9.84
CA THR A 46 10.34 -4.25 8.81
C THR A 46 9.75 -4.28 7.41
N GLY A 47 8.91 -5.24 7.14
CA GLY A 47 8.33 -5.37 5.81
C GLY A 47 7.27 -4.32 5.51
N PHE A 48 6.53 -3.87 6.52
CA PHE A 48 5.61 -2.76 6.37
C PHE A 48 6.34 -1.47 5.98
N GLU A 49 7.48 -1.19 6.61
CA GLU A 49 8.34 -0.05 6.25
C GLU A 49 8.92 -0.17 4.84
N LEU A 50 9.20 -1.39 4.38
CA LEU A 50 9.72 -1.67 3.04
C LEU A 50 8.65 -1.61 1.94
N GLY A 51 7.36 -1.51 2.29
CA GLY A 51 6.27 -1.41 1.33
C GLY A 51 5.86 -2.76 0.72
N VAL A 52 5.86 -3.82 1.50
CA VAL A 52 5.26 -5.10 1.14
C VAL A 52 3.74 -4.94 1.06
N ASP A 53 3.10 -5.55 0.07
CA ASP A 53 1.67 -5.40 -0.17
C ASP A 53 0.83 -6.40 0.63
N GLU A 54 1.37 -7.57 0.95
CA GLU A 54 0.67 -8.62 1.68
C GLU A 54 1.64 -9.55 2.41
N TYR A 55 1.21 -10.12 3.54
CA TYR A 55 1.95 -11.10 4.33
C TYR A 55 1.18 -12.39 4.46
N ILE A 56 1.88 -13.52 4.40
CA ILE A 56 1.30 -14.83 4.65
C ILE A 56 2.20 -15.59 5.61
N SER A 57 1.67 -15.87 6.80
CA SER A 57 2.38 -16.65 7.83
C SER A 57 2.42 -18.14 7.47
N LYS A 58 3.58 -18.75 7.64
CA LYS A 58 3.77 -20.21 7.54
C LYS A 58 3.36 -20.89 8.87
N PRO A 59 2.72 -22.08 8.82
CA PRO A 59 2.26 -22.80 7.64
C PRO A 59 0.97 -22.23 7.05
N PHE A 60 0.86 -22.15 5.72
CA PHE A 60 -0.31 -21.65 5.03
C PHE A 60 -0.93 -22.69 4.08
N SER A 61 -2.23 -22.57 3.82
CA SER A 61 -2.89 -23.36 2.79
C SER A 61 -2.57 -22.78 1.40
N PRO A 62 -2.23 -23.61 0.39
CA PRO A 62 -2.07 -23.15 -0.99
C PRO A 62 -3.30 -22.39 -1.51
N LYS A 63 -4.51 -22.75 -1.05
CA LYS A 63 -5.75 -22.04 -1.42
C LYS A 63 -5.76 -20.60 -0.91
N ILE A 64 -5.22 -20.36 0.28
CA ILE A 64 -5.10 -18.99 0.84
C ILE A 64 -4.11 -18.18 0.01
N LEU A 65 -2.94 -18.75 -0.31
CA LEU A 65 -1.95 -18.07 -1.16
C LEU A 65 -2.56 -17.68 -2.51
N VAL A 66 -3.22 -18.62 -3.19
CA VAL A 66 -3.88 -18.33 -4.48
C VAL A 66 -4.94 -17.25 -4.35
N ALA A 67 -5.74 -17.26 -3.28
CA ALA A 67 -6.76 -16.23 -3.04
C ALA A 67 -6.13 -14.84 -2.85
N ARG A 68 -5.03 -14.73 -2.10
CA ARG A 68 -4.28 -13.49 -1.89
C ARG A 68 -3.63 -12.97 -3.18
N VAL A 69 -3.00 -13.87 -3.95
CA VAL A 69 -2.44 -13.53 -5.28
C VAL A 69 -3.52 -12.96 -6.19
N ASN A 70 -4.67 -13.65 -6.30
CA ASN A 70 -5.78 -13.18 -7.15
C ASN A 70 -6.35 -11.85 -6.67
N ALA A 71 -6.44 -11.63 -5.36
CA ALA A 71 -6.89 -10.37 -4.79
C ALA A 71 -5.93 -9.22 -5.15
N LEU A 72 -4.61 -9.42 -5.02
CA LEU A 72 -3.61 -8.42 -5.39
C LEU A 72 -3.60 -8.14 -6.90
N LEU A 73 -3.65 -9.18 -7.75
CA LEU A 73 -3.70 -9.02 -9.20
C LEU A 73 -4.98 -8.31 -9.67
N ARG A 74 -6.11 -8.53 -8.99
CA ARG A 74 -7.34 -7.80 -9.25
C ARG A 74 -7.23 -6.32 -8.88
N ARG A 75 -6.61 -6.00 -7.74
CA ARG A 75 -6.36 -4.62 -7.28
C ARG A 75 -5.36 -3.88 -8.18
N SER A 76 -4.41 -4.60 -8.80
CA SER A 76 -3.45 -4.02 -9.76
C SER A 76 -4.03 -3.72 -11.15
N GLY A 77 -5.37 -3.72 -11.31
CA GLY A 77 -6.03 -3.28 -12.54
C GLY A 77 -6.22 -4.34 -13.61
N LEU A 78 -5.98 -5.60 -13.32
CA LEU A 78 -6.09 -6.70 -14.29
C LEU A 78 -7.50 -7.31 -14.39
N THR A 79 -8.51 -6.82 -13.61
CA THR A 79 -9.92 -7.24 -13.77
C THR A 79 -10.87 -6.11 -13.38
N ALA A 80 -11.76 -5.73 -14.30
CA ALA A 80 -12.76 -4.67 -14.16
C ALA A 80 -13.96 -5.07 -13.31
N GLY A 81 -14.36 -4.19 -12.37
CA GLY A 81 -15.69 -4.17 -11.72
C GLY A 81 -16.14 -2.70 -11.59
N ASN A 82 -17.40 -2.44 -11.95
CA ASN A 82 -18.03 -1.12 -12.02
C ASN A 82 -18.19 -0.49 -10.63
N ASP A 83 -17.35 0.50 -10.29
CA ASP A 83 -17.67 1.56 -9.33
C ASP A 83 -16.82 2.77 -9.70
N GLU A 84 -17.29 3.97 -9.42
CA GLU A 84 -16.80 5.27 -9.91
C GLU A 84 -15.34 5.28 -10.39
N LYS A 85 -15.19 5.26 -11.71
CA LYS A 85 -13.95 4.99 -12.41
C LYS A 85 -12.83 5.97 -12.06
N PHE A 86 -13.19 7.17 -11.65
CA PHE A 86 -12.26 8.25 -11.35
C PHE A 86 -12.60 8.96 -10.05
N VAL A 87 -11.58 9.24 -9.25
CA VAL A 87 -11.64 10.17 -8.12
C VAL A 87 -10.71 11.33 -8.41
N GLU A 88 -11.19 12.56 -8.29
CA GLU A 88 -10.39 13.76 -8.56
C GLU A 88 -10.57 14.79 -7.46
N ALA A 89 -9.45 15.34 -6.95
CA ALA A 89 -9.43 16.40 -5.96
C ALA A 89 -8.13 17.19 -6.03
N GLY A 90 -8.21 18.52 -6.12
CA GLY A 90 -7.06 19.42 -6.02
C GLY A 90 -5.94 19.18 -7.05
N GLY A 91 -6.27 18.71 -8.26
CA GLY A 91 -5.31 18.36 -9.29
C GLY A 91 -4.73 16.95 -9.17
N ILE A 92 -5.13 16.17 -8.16
CA ILE A 92 -4.84 14.74 -8.07
C ILE A 92 -6.00 13.99 -8.71
N LYS A 93 -5.71 13.09 -9.66
CA LYS A 93 -6.70 12.24 -10.30
C LYS A 93 -6.29 10.78 -10.22
N LEU A 94 -7.17 9.94 -9.70
CA LEU A 94 -7.03 8.49 -9.64
C LEU A 94 -7.95 7.84 -10.67
N ASP A 95 -7.41 6.95 -11.48
CA ASP A 95 -8.17 5.97 -12.25
C ASP A 95 -8.13 4.64 -11.51
N LYS A 96 -9.24 4.29 -10.85
CA LYS A 96 -9.36 3.06 -10.06
C LYS A 96 -9.32 1.80 -10.93
N THR A 97 -9.74 1.91 -12.18
CA THR A 97 -9.76 0.78 -13.12
C THR A 97 -8.37 0.52 -13.71
N ALA A 98 -7.69 1.58 -14.12
CA ALA A 98 -6.35 1.49 -14.69
C ALA A 98 -5.25 1.51 -13.61
N HIS A 99 -5.60 1.76 -12.36
CA HIS A 99 -4.67 1.91 -11.22
C HIS A 99 -3.60 2.98 -11.47
N LEU A 100 -4.03 4.08 -12.09
CA LEU A 100 -3.17 5.19 -12.48
C LEU A 100 -3.44 6.42 -11.64
N VAL A 101 -2.38 7.14 -11.33
CA VAL A 101 -2.47 8.43 -10.63
C VAL A 101 -1.77 9.51 -11.43
N THR A 102 -2.41 10.65 -11.55
CA THR A 102 -1.78 11.85 -12.08
C THR A 102 -1.88 12.99 -11.07
N VAL A 103 -0.85 13.81 -11.01
CA VAL A 103 -0.80 15.04 -10.22
C VAL A 103 -0.55 16.19 -11.18
N ASP A 104 -1.50 17.13 -11.25
CA ASP A 104 -1.49 18.26 -12.22
C ASP A 104 -1.23 17.77 -13.66
N GLY A 105 -1.87 16.66 -14.04
CA GLY A 105 -1.77 16.04 -15.36
C GLY A 105 -0.48 15.21 -15.59
N ARG A 106 0.44 15.16 -14.63
CA ARG A 106 1.67 14.35 -14.74
C ARG A 106 1.47 12.99 -14.07
N PRO A 107 1.74 11.87 -14.74
CA PRO A 107 1.64 10.56 -14.13
C PRO A 107 2.70 10.39 -13.05
N ILE A 108 2.31 9.74 -11.95
CA ILE A 108 3.20 9.34 -10.87
C ILE A 108 3.04 7.85 -10.59
N GLU A 109 4.11 7.21 -10.13
CA GLU A 109 4.08 5.79 -9.78
C GLU A 109 3.90 5.61 -8.27
N LEU A 110 2.82 4.93 -7.91
CA LEU A 110 2.53 4.51 -6.54
C LEU A 110 2.56 2.97 -6.46
N SER A 111 3.00 2.43 -5.32
CA SER A 111 2.73 1.03 -5.01
C SER A 111 1.23 0.82 -4.78
N ILE A 112 0.77 -0.44 -4.78
CA ILE A 112 -0.65 -0.74 -4.54
C ILE A 112 -1.12 -0.12 -3.21
N LYS A 113 -0.33 -0.27 -2.15
CA LYS A 113 -0.71 0.27 -0.82
C LYS A 113 -0.69 1.80 -0.75
N GLU A 114 0.22 2.44 -1.46
CA GLU A 114 0.22 3.91 -1.56
C GLU A 114 -0.99 4.41 -2.36
N PHE A 115 -1.37 3.69 -3.42
CA PHE A 115 -2.58 3.99 -4.19
C PHE A 115 -3.83 3.81 -3.33
N GLU A 116 -4.00 2.67 -2.66
CA GLU A 116 -5.13 2.39 -1.76
C GLU A 116 -5.21 3.43 -0.62
N LEU A 117 -4.08 3.85 -0.08
CA LEU A 117 -4.00 4.87 0.96
C LEU A 117 -4.47 6.23 0.44
N LEU A 118 -4.02 6.62 -0.76
CA LEU A 118 -4.43 7.88 -1.39
C LEU A 118 -5.91 7.86 -1.74
N ASP A 119 -6.41 6.77 -2.33
CA ASP A 119 -7.83 6.57 -2.64
C ASP A 119 -8.69 6.69 -1.38
N TYR A 120 -8.30 6.02 -0.30
CA TYR A 120 -9.00 6.08 0.98
C TYR A 120 -9.02 7.50 1.57
N PHE A 121 -7.93 8.25 1.44
CA PHE A 121 -7.89 9.65 1.87
C PHE A 121 -8.83 10.54 1.03
N MET A 122 -8.83 10.37 -0.28
CA MET A 122 -9.65 11.18 -1.19
C MET A 122 -11.13 10.85 -1.07
N GLU A 123 -11.52 9.60 -0.82
CA GLU A 123 -12.90 9.21 -0.52
C GLU A 123 -13.41 9.77 0.82
N ASN A 124 -12.51 9.99 1.78
CA ASN A 124 -12.84 10.52 3.10
C ASN A 124 -12.39 11.99 3.26
N GLN A 125 -12.48 12.78 2.20
CA GLN A 125 -12.09 14.18 2.22
C GLN A 125 -12.78 14.96 3.33
N GLY A 126 -12.02 15.76 4.07
CA GLY A 126 -12.53 16.57 5.17
C GLY A 126 -12.71 15.80 6.49
N ILE A 127 -12.56 14.50 6.53
CA ILE A 127 -12.74 13.66 7.72
C ILE A 127 -11.38 13.40 8.39
N ALA A 128 -11.31 13.59 9.72
CA ALA A 128 -10.14 13.17 10.49
C ALA A 128 -10.18 11.64 10.70
N LEU A 129 -9.19 10.94 10.19
CA LEU A 129 -9.04 9.50 10.23
C LEU A 129 -8.00 9.12 11.27
N SER A 130 -8.35 8.24 12.22
CA SER A 130 -7.36 7.70 13.15
C SER A 130 -6.38 6.75 12.41
N ARG A 131 -5.17 6.60 12.97
CA ARG A 131 -4.17 5.65 12.44
C ARG A 131 -4.71 4.23 12.34
N GLU A 132 -5.42 3.78 13.38
CA GLU A 132 -6.06 2.46 13.39
C GLU A 132 -7.12 2.32 12.30
N LYS A 133 -7.95 3.37 12.10
CA LYS A 133 -8.98 3.35 11.06
C LYS A 133 -8.35 3.27 9.67
N ILE A 134 -7.27 4.01 9.42
CA ILE A 134 -6.53 3.93 8.15
C ILE A 134 -5.95 2.54 7.97
N LEU A 135 -5.28 2.01 8.99
CA LEU A 135 -4.66 0.69 8.96
C LEU A 135 -5.69 -0.40 8.64
N ASN A 136 -6.80 -0.42 9.36
CA ASN A 136 -7.85 -1.43 9.19
C ASN A 136 -8.52 -1.39 7.82
N ASN A 137 -8.64 -0.23 7.20
CA ASN A 137 -9.29 -0.10 5.89
C ASN A 137 -8.35 -0.32 4.70
N VAL A 138 -7.08 0.03 4.83
CA VAL A 138 -6.09 -0.09 3.74
C VAL A 138 -5.29 -1.40 3.83
N TRP A 139 -5.04 -1.92 5.04
CA TRP A 139 -4.23 -3.14 5.25
C TRP A 139 -5.01 -4.37 5.74
N ASN A 140 -6.32 -4.25 5.99
CA ASN A 140 -7.20 -5.27 6.56
C ASN A 140 -6.98 -5.58 8.06
N TYR A 141 -8.01 -6.18 8.69
CA TYR A 141 -8.09 -6.48 10.13
C TYR A 141 -7.03 -7.47 10.67
N ASP A 142 -6.27 -8.13 9.82
CA ASP A 142 -5.27 -9.13 10.21
C ASP A 142 -3.88 -8.54 10.50
N TYR A 143 -3.75 -7.20 10.47
CA TYR A 143 -2.51 -6.54 10.79
C TYR A 143 -2.36 -6.33 12.30
N PHE A 144 -1.39 -7.00 12.92
CA PHE A 144 -1.10 -6.94 14.37
C PHE A 144 -0.02 -5.91 14.74
N GLY A 145 0.46 -5.10 13.82
CA GLY A 145 1.52 -4.12 14.05
C GLY A 145 1.05 -2.80 14.68
N ASP A 146 2.03 -1.98 15.10
CA ASP A 146 1.75 -0.64 15.67
C ASP A 146 1.13 0.29 14.60
N ALA A 147 0.01 0.91 14.92
CA ALA A 147 -0.66 1.88 14.06
C ALA A 147 0.24 3.09 13.68
N ARG A 148 1.35 3.31 14.37
CA ARG A 148 2.35 4.34 14.02
C ARG A 148 3.11 4.07 12.73
N THR A 149 3.11 2.82 12.24
CA THR A 149 3.72 2.48 10.96
C THR A 149 3.06 3.21 9.79
N ILE A 150 1.79 3.63 9.93
CA ILE A 150 1.10 4.50 8.97
C ILE A 150 1.88 5.80 8.71
N ASP A 151 2.58 6.33 9.71
CA ASP A 151 3.32 7.59 9.58
C ASP A 151 4.41 7.49 8.49
N THR A 152 5.06 6.33 8.38
CA THR A 152 6.05 6.06 7.33
C THR A 152 5.41 6.03 5.94
N HIS A 153 4.25 5.39 5.79
CA HIS A 153 3.54 5.34 4.50
C HIS A 153 3.01 6.71 4.09
N VAL A 154 2.46 7.46 5.03
CA VAL A 154 2.02 8.84 4.77
C VAL A 154 3.21 9.71 4.36
N LYS A 155 4.37 9.58 5.01
CA LYS A 155 5.58 10.31 4.63
C LYS A 155 6.02 9.98 3.20
N LYS A 156 6.05 8.69 2.82
CA LYS A 156 6.38 8.25 1.46
C LYS A 156 5.37 8.76 0.44
N LEU A 157 4.08 8.62 0.73
CA LEU A 157 3.01 9.10 -0.14
C LEU A 157 3.11 10.62 -0.37
N ARG A 158 3.26 11.41 0.69
CA ARG A 158 3.46 12.88 0.59
C ARG A 158 4.62 13.23 -0.33
N ALA A 159 5.75 12.54 -0.20
CA ALA A 159 6.92 12.76 -1.05
C ALA A 159 6.64 12.46 -2.52
N LYS A 160 5.88 11.41 -2.83
CA LYS A 160 5.55 11.02 -4.21
C LYS A 160 4.55 11.95 -4.88
N ILE A 161 3.55 12.46 -4.14
CA ILE A 161 2.58 13.42 -4.68
C ILE A 161 3.08 14.87 -4.64
N GLY A 162 4.31 15.10 -4.16
CA GLY A 162 5.00 16.38 -4.22
C GLY A 162 4.28 17.47 -3.41
N GLU A 163 4.09 18.66 -4.00
CA GLU A 163 3.44 19.80 -3.33
C GLU A 163 2.03 19.48 -2.82
N LYS A 164 1.30 18.59 -3.52
CA LYS A 164 -0.02 18.13 -3.08
C LYS A 164 0.02 17.26 -1.82
N GLY A 165 1.21 16.84 -1.35
CA GLY A 165 1.40 16.19 -0.07
C GLY A 165 0.89 17.00 1.12
N GLU A 166 0.81 18.33 0.96
CA GLU A 166 0.24 19.22 1.96
C GLU A 166 -1.28 19.03 2.17
N TYR A 167 -1.99 18.44 1.22
CA TYR A 167 -3.41 18.11 1.39
C TYR A 167 -3.63 17.03 2.46
N ILE A 168 -2.64 16.19 2.72
CA ILE A 168 -2.69 15.23 3.82
C ILE A 168 -2.20 15.92 5.09
N LYS A 169 -3.09 16.51 5.88
CA LYS A 169 -2.75 17.20 7.13
C LYS A 169 -2.59 16.20 8.28
N THR A 170 -1.61 16.44 9.15
CA THR A 170 -1.47 15.69 10.40
C THR A 170 -2.39 16.29 11.46
N ILE A 171 -3.22 15.47 12.08
CA ILE A 171 -4.07 15.84 13.21
C ILE A 171 -3.45 15.23 14.47
N TRP A 172 -2.80 16.07 15.26
CA TRP A 172 -2.06 15.64 16.44
C TRP A 172 -2.96 14.88 17.43
N GLY A 173 -2.46 13.76 17.93
CA GLY A 173 -3.20 12.88 18.83
C GLY A 173 -4.30 12.02 18.17
N VAL A 174 -4.61 12.23 16.87
CA VAL A 174 -5.65 11.49 16.15
C VAL A 174 -5.05 10.67 14.99
N GLY A 175 -4.52 11.34 13.98
CA GLY A 175 -4.04 10.72 12.76
C GLY A 175 -3.92 11.72 11.61
N TYR A 176 -4.68 11.52 10.54
CA TYR A 176 -4.56 12.31 9.32
C TYR A 176 -5.90 12.74 8.76
N LYS A 177 -5.88 13.81 7.97
CA LYS A 177 -7.04 14.34 7.28
C LYS A 177 -6.63 14.84 5.89
N PHE A 178 -7.37 14.46 4.85
CA PHE A 178 -7.18 14.98 3.50
C PHE A 178 -8.09 16.19 3.28
N ILE A 179 -7.50 17.33 2.92
CA ILE A 179 -8.23 18.58 2.62
C ILE A 179 -7.56 19.23 1.42
N VAL A 180 -8.35 19.53 0.40
CA VAL A 180 -7.98 20.42 -0.70
C VAL A 180 -8.38 21.83 -0.28
N GLU A 181 -7.42 22.73 -0.27
CA GLU A 181 -7.62 24.18 -0.04
C GLU A 181 -7.91 24.89 -1.34
#